data_5dcdc7d5a1173f397ae4979b4c772594
#
_entry.id   5dcdc7d5a1173f397ae4979b4c772594
#
_cell.length_a   1.000
_cell.length_b   1.000
_cell.length_c   1.000
_cell.angle_alpha   90.00
_cell.angle_beta   90.00
_cell.angle_gamma   90.00
#
_symmetry.space_group_name_H-M   'P 1'
#
loop_
_entity.id
_entity.type
_entity.pdbx_description
1 polymer ?
#
loop_
_entity_poly.entity_id
_entity_poly.type
_entity_poly.pdbx_seq_one_letter_code
_entity_poly.pdbx_strand_id
1 'polypeptide(L)'
;MRYSLRSLATACVTLLLVSISFAQNEPLIINTQVMPPYSASYADYFNNTQQVFITITNTSTQSRSIYLAGSIATLDGSVRAEVTGGSPWGGPPLEVPPGAHEYSGTDLQPFAAGGGGDVQYTGITQEQIAAGLLPEGEYQLCLRAYDYTTNEVLSAAEPLGCSNVFTITQPGPPLLLSPDCGELV
;
A
#
# COMPACT_ATOMS: atom_id res chain seq x y z
N MET A 1 -12.88 35.24 -47.93
CA MET A 1 -12.38 35.12 -46.56
C MET A 1 -11.25 34.09 -46.50
N ARG A 2 -10.00 34.53 -46.47
CA ARG A 2 -8.82 33.63 -46.35
C ARG A 2 -8.35 33.71 -44.91
N TYR A 3 -8.82 32.84 -44.03
CA TYR A 3 -8.23 32.69 -42.72
C TYR A 3 -6.87 32.01 -42.89
N SER A 4 -5.83 32.71 -42.44
CA SER A 4 -4.45 32.33 -42.61
C SER A 4 -4.17 31.05 -41.83
N LEU A 5 -3.66 30.02 -42.53
CA LEU A 5 -3.24 28.72 -41.96
C LEU A 5 -2.27 28.89 -40.74
N ARG A 6 -1.61 30.05 -40.67
CA ARG A 6 -0.64 30.36 -39.57
C ARG A 6 -1.33 30.54 -38.21
N SER A 7 -2.56 31.08 -38.16
CA SER A 7 -3.31 31.28 -36.89
C SER A 7 -3.78 29.96 -36.27
N LEU A 8 -4.11 28.95 -37.10
CA LEU A 8 -4.52 27.62 -36.61
C LEU A 8 -3.34 26.83 -36.02
N ALA A 9 -2.16 26.94 -36.64
CA ALA A 9 -0.97 26.26 -36.15
C ALA A 9 -0.51 26.78 -34.78
N THR A 10 -0.60 28.10 -34.57
CA THR A 10 -0.22 28.75 -33.31
C THR A 10 -1.19 28.36 -32.17
N ALA A 11 -2.51 28.27 -32.46
CA ALA A 11 -3.51 27.84 -31.46
C ALA A 11 -3.35 26.36 -31.05
N CYS A 12 -2.99 25.45 -31.99
CA CYS A 12 -2.72 24.05 -31.67
C CYS A 12 -1.48 23.86 -30.81
N VAL A 13 -0.40 24.62 -31.04
CA VAL A 13 0.84 24.53 -30.25
C VAL A 13 0.64 25.05 -28.84
N THR A 14 -0.15 26.12 -28.64
CA THR A 14 -0.47 26.61 -27.30
C THR A 14 -1.37 25.65 -26.51
N LEU A 15 -2.32 24.95 -27.15
CA LEU A 15 -3.13 23.94 -26.48
C LEU A 15 -2.30 22.71 -26.05
N LEU A 16 -1.32 22.29 -26.85
CA LEU A 16 -0.43 21.16 -26.52
C LEU A 16 0.50 21.51 -25.34
N LEU A 17 0.94 22.75 -25.20
CA LEU A 17 1.81 23.16 -24.10
C LEU A 17 1.06 23.25 -22.75
N VAL A 18 -0.22 23.56 -22.75
CA VAL A 18 -1.05 23.61 -21.54
C VAL A 18 -1.32 22.19 -21.00
N SER A 19 -1.33 21.17 -21.84
CA SER A 19 -1.60 19.76 -21.43
C SER A 19 -0.42 19.13 -20.68
N ILE A 20 0.77 19.68 -20.72
CA ILE A 20 1.97 19.11 -20.06
C ILE A 20 2.10 19.62 -18.61
N SER A 21 1.32 20.62 -18.19
CA SER A 21 1.45 21.26 -16.87
C SER A 21 0.72 20.53 -15.73
N PHE A 22 0.05 19.42 -15.99
CA PHE A 22 -0.59 18.58 -14.98
C PHE A 22 0.19 17.30 -14.64
N ALA A 23 1.50 17.30 -14.82
CA ALA A 23 2.33 16.35 -14.09
C ALA A 23 2.19 16.73 -12.62
N GLN A 24 1.32 16.04 -11.89
CA GLN A 24 1.15 16.21 -10.45
C GLN A 24 2.51 16.04 -9.82
N ASN A 25 3.04 17.14 -9.32
CA ASN A 25 4.32 17.16 -8.62
C ASN A 25 4.05 16.63 -7.20
N GLU A 26 3.76 15.34 -7.11
CA GLU A 26 3.54 14.68 -5.84
C GLU A 26 4.83 14.73 -5.05
N PRO A 27 4.85 15.37 -3.88
CA PRO A 27 6.08 15.64 -3.16
C PRO A 27 6.69 14.40 -2.52
N LEU A 28 5.96 13.29 -2.47
CA LEU A 28 6.41 12.06 -1.84
C LEU A 28 6.45 10.90 -2.85
N ILE A 29 7.57 10.18 -2.82
CA ILE A 29 7.75 8.93 -3.57
C ILE A 29 7.81 7.81 -2.55
N ILE A 30 6.94 6.81 -2.69
CA ILE A 30 6.88 5.64 -1.81
C ILE A 30 7.42 4.43 -2.57
N ASN A 31 8.30 3.70 -1.93
CA ASN A 31 8.78 2.40 -2.37
C ASN A 31 8.56 1.40 -1.23
N THR A 32 7.76 0.37 -1.50
CA THR A 32 7.37 -0.63 -0.53
C THR A 32 8.00 -1.97 -0.89
N GLN A 33 8.50 -2.71 0.08
CA GLN A 33 9.04 -4.06 -0.08
C GLN A 33 8.50 -4.97 1.02
N VAL A 34 8.07 -6.16 0.62
CA VAL A 34 7.66 -7.23 1.53
C VAL A 34 8.66 -8.37 1.42
N MET A 35 9.24 -8.76 2.56
CA MET A 35 10.28 -9.77 2.67
C MET A 35 9.75 -11.08 3.27
N PRO A 36 10.28 -12.25 2.84
CA PRO A 36 9.92 -13.52 3.45
C PRO A 36 10.42 -13.61 4.92
N PRO A 37 9.81 -14.47 5.76
CA PRO A 37 8.72 -15.38 5.42
C PRO A 37 7.37 -14.67 5.29
N TYR A 38 6.55 -15.11 4.34
CA TYR A 38 5.23 -14.51 4.10
C TYR A 38 4.20 -15.18 5.01
N SER A 39 3.64 -14.42 5.93
CA SER A 39 2.63 -14.90 6.88
C SER A 39 1.23 -14.73 6.32
N ALA A 40 0.34 -15.68 6.66
CA ALA A 40 -1.09 -15.51 6.44
C ALA A 40 -1.71 -14.48 7.42
N SER A 41 -1.08 -14.25 8.58
CA SER A 41 -1.51 -13.23 9.53
C SER A 41 -1.06 -11.85 9.07
N TYR A 42 -2.00 -10.95 8.80
CA TYR A 42 -1.66 -9.58 8.41
C TYR A 42 -0.96 -8.81 9.56
N ALA A 43 -1.22 -9.16 10.81
CA ALA A 43 -0.61 -8.51 11.96
C ALA A 43 0.90 -8.74 12.01
N ASP A 44 1.40 -9.85 11.48
CA ASP A 44 2.83 -10.18 11.49
C ASP A 44 3.63 -9.18 10.66
N TYR A 45 3.05 -8.65 9.58
CA TYR A 45 3.72 -7.65 8.72
C TYR A 45 3.99 -6.33 9.46
N PHE A 46 3.19 -6.01 10.47
CA PHE A 46 3.29 -4.77 11.24
C PHE A 46 3.94 -4.95 12.61
N ASN A 47 4.00 -6.19 13.10
CA ASN A 47 4.64 -6.52 14.37
C ASN A 47 6.12 -6.90 14.21
N ASN A 48 6.59 -7.09 12.97
CA ASN A 48 7.95 -7.53 12.68
C ASN A 48 8.70 -6.46 11.88
N THR A 49 9.85 -6.03 12.40
CA THR A 49 10.70 -5.03 11.74
C THR A 49 11.34 -5.50 10.44
N GLN A 50 11.29 -6.83 10.15
CA GLN A 50 12.03 -7.42 9.03
C GLN A 50 11.14 -7.83 7.85
N GLN A 51 9.83 -7.68 7.95
CA GLN A 51 8.92 -8.15 6.91
C GLN A 51 8.47 -7.06 5.95
N VAL A 52 8.25 -5.85 6.43
CA VAL A 52 7.85 -4.72 5.59
C VAL A 52 8.86 -3.59 5.72
N PHE A 53 9.37 -3.14 4.60
CA PHE A 53 10.24 -1.97 4.48
C PHE A 53 9.60 -0.96 3.55
N ILE A 54 9.59 0.29 3.97
CA ILE A 54 9.06 1.40 3.20
C ILE A 54 10.11 2.49 3.15
N THR A 55 10.48 2.87 1.94
CA THR A 55 11.28 4.07 1.72
C THR A 55 10.37 5.18 1.25
N ILE A 56 10.26 6.25 2.02
CA ILE A 56 9.54 7.45 1.64
C ILE A 56 10.56 8.55 1.32
N THR A 57 10.56 9.00 0.07
CA THR A 57 11.41 10.11 -0.36
C THR A 57 10.58 11.38 -0.44
N ASN A 58 10.87 12.33 0.43
CA ASN A 58 10.29 13.66 0.40
C ASN A 58 11.15 14.56 -0.50
N THR A 59 10.62 14.89 -1.67
CA THR A 59 11.30 15.74 -2.66
C THR A 59 11.15 17.24 -2.38
N SER A 60 10.32 17.61 -1.41
CA SER A 60 10.15 19.00 -0.99
C SER A 60 11.26 19.43 -0.03
N THR A 61 11.38 20.73 0.21
CA THR A 61 12.35 21.31 1.14
C THR A 61 11.85 21.39 2.59
N GLN A 62 10.59 20.97 2.84
CA GLN A 62 9.96 21.03 4.15
C GLN A 62 9.55 19.65 4.63
N SER A 63 9.58 19.41 5.95
CA SER A 63 8.99 18.23 6.56
C SER A 63 7.50 18.18 6.27
N ARG A 64 6.97 16.95 6.12
CA ARG A 64 5.55 16.68 5.90
C ARG A 64 5.01 15.81 7.01
N SER A 65 3.92 16.23 7.62
CA SER A 65 3.11 15.42 8.52
C SER A 65 2.10 14.64 7.70
N ILE A 66 2.22 13.33 7.67
CA ILE A 66 1.40 12.47 6.82
C ILE A 66 0.71 11.36 7.60
N TYR A 67 -0.28 10.75 6.97
CA TYR A 67 -0.70 9.39 7.27
C TYR A 67 -0.65 8.54 6.01
N LEU A 68 -0.57 7.23 6.22
CA LEU A 68 -0.56 6.25 5.14
C LEU A 68 -1.92 5.55 5.08
N ALA A 69 -2.46 5.46 3.88
CA ALA A 69 -3.56 4.59 3.56
C ALA A 69 -3.11 3.59 2.49
N GLY A 70 -3.77 2.46 2.38
CA GLY A 70 -3.34 1.49 1.40
C GLY A 70 -4.17 0.23 1.38
N SER A 71 -3.75 -0.69 0.56
CA SER A 71 -4.42 -1.95 0.35
C SER A 71 -3.44 -3.11 0.29
N ILE A 72 -3.88 -4.25 0.78
CA ILE A 72 -3.30 -5.55 0.46
C ILE A 72 -4.32 -6.30 -0.40
N ALA A 73 -3.92 -6.68 -1.60
CA ALA A 73 -4.84 -7.28 -2.56
C ALA A 73 -4.16 -8.36 -3.38
N THR A 74 -4.95 -9.35 -3.83
CA THR A 74 -4.49 -10.30 -4.85
C THR A 74 -4.37 -9.61 -6.20
N LEU A 75 -3.50 -10.13 -7.06
CA LEU A 75 -3.26 -9.55 -8.39
C LEU A 75 -4.51 -9.51 -9.28
N ASP A 76 -5.43 -10.45 -9.09
CA ASP A 76 -6.71 -10.51 -9.78
C ASP A 76 -7.81 -9.65 -9.12
N GLY A 77 -7.51 -9.06 -7.97
CA GLY A 77 -8.45 -8.24 -7.20
C GLY A 77 -9.59 -9.02 -6.52
N SER A 78 -9.54 -10.36 -6.55
CA SER A 78 -10.58 -11.21 -5.92
C SER A 78 -10.59 -11.11 -4.41
N VAL A 79 -9.44 -10.84 -3.80
CA VAL A 79 -9.25 -10.60 -2.36
C VAL A 79 -8.64 -9.23 -2.17
N ARG A 80 -9.23 -8.40 -1.31
CA ARG A 80 -8.72 -7.07 -0.97
C ARG A 80 -9.09 -6.68 0.45
N ALA A 81 -8.13 -6.16 1.19
CA ALA A 81 -8.33 -5.41 2.42
C ALA A 81 -7.76 -4.01 2.19
N GLU A 82 -8.58 -2.98 2.35
CA GLU A 82 -8.22 -1.61 2.01
C GLU A 82 -8.61 -0.63 3.11
N VAL A 83 -7.69 0.26 3.44
CA VAL A 83 -7.96 1.48 4.21
C VAL A 83 -8.03 2.63 3.22
N THR A 84 -9.21 3.20 3.04
CA THR A 84 -9.39 4.34 2.15
C THR A 84 -8.84 5.61 2.77
N GLY A 85 -8.05 6.36 1.99
CA GLY A 85 -7.63 7.70 2.36
C GLY A 85 -8.81 8.69 2.39
N GLY A 86 -8.63 9.78 3.13
CA GLY A 86 -9.66 10.84 3.23
C GLY A 86 -10.60 10.71 4.43
N SER A 87 -10.48 9.66 5.22
CA SER A 87 -11.10 9.61 6.56
C SER A 87 -10.16 10.24 7.59
N PRO A 88 -10.70 10.93 8.62
CA PRO A 88 -9.84 11.47 9.67
C PRO A 88 -9.05 10.33 10.32
N TRP A 89 -7.75 10.36 10.16
CA TRP A 89 -6.85 9.43 10.82
C TRP A 89 -6.84 9.71 12.33
N GLY A 90 -7.18 8.72 13.14
CA GLY A 90 -7.22 8.86 14.61
C GLY A 90 -5.88 8.62 15.31
N GLY A 91 -4.84 8.23 14.57
CA GLY A 91 -3.49 7.97 15.08
C GLY A 91 -2.57 9.19 14.99
N PRO A 92 -1.34 9.08 15.51
CA PRO A 92 -0.35 10.14 15.39
C PRO A 92 0.11 10.30 13.93
N PRO A 93 0.50 11.52 13.50
CA PRO A 93 1.10 11.71 12.19
C PRO A 93 2.48 11.05 12.10
N LEU A 94 2.86 10.66 10.89
CA LEU A 94 4.21 10.30 10.56
C LEU A 94 4.92 11.53 10.00
N GLU A 95 6.01 11.94 10.65
CA GLU A 95 6.82 13.06 10.18
C GLU A 95 7.85 12.59 9.18
N VAL A 96 7.81 13.16 7.95
CA VAL A 96 8.74 12.84 6.87
C VAL A 96 9.59 14.06 6.52
N PRO A 97 10.83 14.14 7.03
CA PRO A 97 11.77 15.20 6.67
C PRO A 97 12.12 15.17 5.18
N PRO A 98 12.74 16.24 4.63
CA PRO A 98 13.28 16.22 3.28
C PRO A 98 14.30 15.09 3.07
N GLY A 99 14.29 14.46 1.90
CA GLY A 99 15.17 13.35 1.55
C GLY A 99 14.50 11.98 1.67
N ALA A 100 15.31 10.92 1.60
CA ALA A 100 14.85 9.53 1.68
C ALA A 100 14.95 9.03 3.13
N HIS A 101 13.87 8.42 3.61
CA HIS A 101 13.77 7.86 4.95
C HIS A 101 13.19 6.46 4.88
N GLU A 102 13.75 5.56 5.67
CA GLU A 102 13.31 4.17 5.76
C GLU A 102 12.45 3.97 7.01
N TYR A 103 11.36 3.23 6.83
CA TYR A 103 10.42 2.83 7.86
C TYR A 103 10.21 1.33 7.79
N SER A 104 10.08 0.70 8.94
CA SER A 104 9.78 -0.73 9.06
C SER A 104 8.30 -0.97 9.38
N GLY A 105 7.89 -2.23 9.35
CA GLY A 105 6.51 -2.60 9.72
C GLY A 105 6.12 -2.10 11.11
N THR A 106 7.05 -2.06 12.06
CA THR A 106 6.76 -1.59 13.44
C THR A 106 6.54 -0.08 13.52
N ASP A 107 7.16 0.71 12.65
CA ASP A 107 6.90 2.15 12.56
C ASP A 107 5.48 2.42 12.01
N LEU A 108 4.94 1.43 11.28
CA LEU A 108 3.60 1.45 10.72
C LEU A 108 2.53 0.86 11.65
N GLN A 109 2.93 0.22 12.76
CA GLN A 109 2.00 -0.40 13.69
C GLN A 109 0.86 0.53 14.15
N PRO A 110 1.12 1.82 14.44
CA PRO A 110 0.04 2.74 14.77
C PRO A 110 -1.01 2.89 13.66
N PHE A 111 -0.59 2.65 12.41
CA PHE A 111 -1.44 2.74 11.22
C PHE A 111 -2.20 1.43 10.95
N ALA A 112 -1.65 0.28 11.34
CA ALA A 112 -2.27 -1.04 11.17
C ALA A 112 -3.26 -1.39 12.29
N ALA A 113 -3.05 -0.88 13.49
CA ALA A 113 -3.83 -1.23 14.68
C ALA A 113 -5.22 -0.58 14.77
N GLY A 114 -5.79 -0.14 13.65
CA GLY A 114 -7.15 0.40 13.62
C GLY A 114 -7.25 1.85 14.10
N GLY A 115 -6.26 2.66 13.80
CA GLY A 115 -6.22 4.09 14.15
C GLY A 115 -7.30 4.95 13.48
N GLY A 116 -8.47 4.40 13.14
CA GLY A 116 -9.64 5.16 12.76
C GLY A 116 -10.06 5.07 11.29
N GLY A 117 -9.38 4.31 10.47
CA GLY A 117 -9.85 4.03 9.10
C GLY A 117 -10.78 2.81 9.08
N ASP A 118 -11.94 2.93 8.44
CA ASP A 118 -12.77 1.77 8.14
C ASP A 118 -12.03 0.88 7.14
N VAL A 119 -11.64 -0.32 7.56
CA VAL A 119 -11.06 -1.32 6.66
C VAL A 119 -12.20 -1.95 5.87
N GLN A 120 -12.14 -1.81 4.56
CA GLN A 120 -13.07 -2.47 3.65
C GLN A 120 -12.48 -3.80 3.19
N TYR A 121 -13.27 -4.87 3.29
CA TYR A 121 -12.86 -6.21 2.91
C TYR A 121 -13.66 -6.71 1.71
N THR A 122 -12.98 -7.29 0.74
CA THR A 122 -13.56 -7.97 -0.42
C THR A 122 -12.95 -9.37 -0.52
N GLY A 123 -13.78 -10.39 -0.72
CA GLY A 123 -13.31 -11.77 -0.90
C GLY A 123 -12.70 -12.42 0.36
N ILE A 124 -12.87 -11.81 1.53
CA ILE A 124 -12.41 -12.32 2.82
C ILE A 124 -13.62 -12.65 3.68
N THR A 125 -13.66 -13.85 4.25
CA THR A 125 -14.77 -14.30 5.10
C THR A 125 -14.71 -13.63 6.48
N GLN A 126 -15.86 -13.55 7.16
CA GLN A 126 -15.92 -13.01 8.53
C GLN A 126 -15.03 -13.79 9.51
N GLU A 127 -14.87 -15.09 9.31
CA GLU A 127 -14.00 -15.94 10.13
C GLU A 127 -12.53 -15.58 9.93
N GLN A 128 -12.13 -15.36 8.68
CA GLN A 128 -10.77 -14.93 8.35
C GLN A 128 -10.48 -13.52 8.89
N ILE A 129 -11.44 -12.60 8.76
CA ILE A 129 -11.31 -11.25 9.33
C ILE A 129 -11.14 -11.34 10.85
N ALA A 130 -11.96 -12.13 11.53
CA ALA A 130 -11.90 -12.30 12.99
C ALA A 130 -10.58 -12.96 13.44
N ALA A 131 -10.03 -13.84 12.62
CA ALA A 131 -8.74 -14.49 12.87
C ALA A 131 -7.54 -13.63 12.44
N GLY A 132 -7.76 -12.51 11.74
CA GLY A 132 -6.68 -11.69 11.18
C GLY A 132 -5.90 -12.38 10.08
N LEU A 133 -6.55 -13.26 9.30
CA LEU A 133 -5.90 -14.10 8.30
C LEU A 133 -6.30 -13.69 6.88
N LEU A 134 -5.30 -13.67 6.00
CA LEU A 134 -5.49 -13.54 4.56
C LEU A 134 -5.63 -14.93 3.93
N PRO A 135 -6.51 -15.11 2.94
CA PRO A 135 -6.56 -16.33 2.11
C PRO A 135 -5.23 -16.63 1.41
N GLU A 136 -5.09 -17.86 0.91
CA GLU A 136 -3.96 -18.19 0.03
C GLU A 136 -4.05 -17.39 -1.27
N GLY A 137 -2.90 -16.95 -1.79
CA GLY A 137 -2.86 -16.21 -3.04
C GLY A 137 -1.56 -15.43 -3.27
N GLU A 138 -1.49 -14.79 -4.43
CA GLU A 138 -0.42 -13.86 -4.79
C GLU A 138 -0.88 -12.43 -4.50
N TYR A 139 -0.16 -11.74 -3.64
CA TYR A 139 -0.53 -10.44 -3.10
C TYR A 139 0.44 -9.33 -3.46
N GLN A 140 -0.07 -8.12 -3.45
CA GLN A 140 0.71 -6.88 -3.37
C GLN A 140 0.20 -6.00 -2.22
N LEU A 141 1.13 -5.32 -1.54
CA LEU A 141 0.84 -4.27 -0.57
C LEU A 141 1.09 -2.93 -1.26
N CYS A 142 0.07 -2.11 -1.39
CA CYS A 142 0.14 -0.80 -2.00
C CYS A 142 -0.13 0.29 -0.95
N LEU A 143 0.72 1.31 -0.90
CA LEU A 143 0.61 2.40 0.07
C LEU A 143 0.53 3.75 -0.64
N ARG A 144 -0.20 4.67 -0.03
CA ARG A 144 -0.38 6.03 -0.48
C ARG A 144 -0.30 6.99 0.70
N ALA A 145 0.41 8.10 0.52
CA ALA A 145 0.54 9.13 1.54
C ALA A 145 -0.47 10.25 1.33
N TYR A 146 -1.01 10.70 2.45
CA TYR A 146 -1.94 11.81 2.54
C TYR A 146 -1.45 12.83 3.56
N ASP A 147 -1.68 14.11 3.31
CA ASP A 147 -1.44 15.16 4.29
C ASP A 147 -2.34 14.95 5.51
N TYR A 148 -1.73 14.96 6.70
CA TYR A 148 -2.43 14.67 7.94
C TYR A 148 -3.55 15.67 8.26
N THR A 149 -3.38 16.93 7.84
CA THR A 149 -4.31 18.01 8.17
C THR A 149 -5.36 18.25 7.09
N THR A 150 -4.92 18.23 5.81
CA THR A 150 -5.79 18.60 4.67
C THR A 150 -6.42 17.39 3.98
N ASN A 151 -5.92 16.17 4.24
CA ASN A 151 -6.26 14.94 3.53
C ASN A 151 -5.92 14.98 2.03
N GLU A 152 -5.08 15.92 1.60
CA GLU A 152 -4.61 15.96 0.23
C GLU A 152 -3.68 14.78 -0.05
N VAL A 153 -3.76 14.26 -1.26
CA VAL A 153 -2.88 13.19 -1.72
C VAL A 153 -1.49 13.76 -1.98
N LEU A 154 -0.46 13.14 -1.41
CA LEU A 154 0.93 13.56 -1.50
C LEU A 154 1.81 12.58 -2.28
N SER A 155 1.33 11.41 -2.64
CA SER A 155 2.07 10.39 -3.40
C SER A 155 1.25 9.82 -4.55
N ALA A 156 1.93 9.21 -5.51
CA ALA A 156 1.31 8.63 -6.69
C ALA A 156 0.30 7.52 -6.37
N ALA A 157 -0.64 7.33 -7.32
CA ALA A 157 -1.57 6.21 -7.28
C ALA A 157 -0.90 4.89 -7.69
N GLU A 158 -1.55 3.77 -7.37
CA GLU A 158 -1.19 2.45 -7.88
C GLU A 158 -0.92 2.49 -9.41
N PRO A 159 0.09 1.77 -9.88
CA PRO A 159 0.93 0.79 -9.19
C PRO A 159 2.15 1.37 -8.46
N LEU A 160 2.35 2.69 -8.47
CA LEU A 160 3.43 3.33 -7.72
C LEU A 160 3.12 3.26 -6.23
N GLY A 161 4.13 2.99 -5.41
CA GLY A 161 3.93 2.72 -3.97
C GLY A 161 3.54 1.28 -3.64
N CYS A 162 3.41 0.39 -4.64
CA CYS A 162 3.16 -1.03 -4.43
C CYS A 162 4.46 -1.80 -4.20
N SER A 163 4.35 -2.87 -3.39
CA SER A 163 5.45 -3.79 -3.12
C SER A 163 5.74 -4.73 -4.30
N ASN A 164 6.81 -5.53 -4.16
CA ASN A 164 6.93 -6.77 -4.91
C ASN A 164 5.71 -7.67 -4.67
N VAL A 165 5.43 -8.53 -5.64
CA VAL A 165 4.44 -9.61 -5.46
C VAL A 165 4.99 -10.63 -4.47
N PHE A 166 4.15 -11.10 -3.55
CA PHE A 166 4.48 -12.15 -2.59
C PHE A 166 3.34 -13.15 -2.48
N THR A 167 3.67 -14.39 -2.13
CA THR A 167 2.71 -15.50 -2.09
C THR A 167 2.44 -15.90 -0.65
N ILE A 168 1.18 -15.90 -0.26
CA ILE A 168 0.71 -16.43 1.00
C ILE A 168 0.26 -17.88 0.78
N THR A 169 0.84 -18.81 1.55
CA THR A 169 0.43 -20.20 1.60
C THR A 169 0.02 -20.55 3.03
N GLN A 170 -1.03 -21.32 3.19
CA GLN A 170 -1.40 -21.85 4.49
C GLN A 170 -0.74 -23.21 4.69
N PRO A 171 -0.23 -23.52 5.89
CA PRO A 171 0.27 -24.85 6.17
C PRO A 171 -0.87 -25.85 6.01
N GLY A 172 -0.65 -26.88 5.22
CA GLY A 172 -1.62 -27.98 5.08
C GLY A 172 -1.95 -28.60 6.45
N PRO A 173 -3.12 -29.23 6.59
CA PRO A 173 -3.47 -29.91 7.83
C PRO A 173 -2.38 -30.92 8.19
N PRO A 174 -1.99 -31.05 9.47
CA PRO A 174 -0.99 -31.99 9.89
C PRO A 174 -1.43 -33.41 9.48
N LEU A 175 -0.59 -34.05 8.68
CA LEU A 175 -0.78 -35.48 8.40
C LEU A 175 -0.53 -36.27 9.68
N LEU A 176 -1.59 -36.81 10.27
CA LEU A 176 -1.46 -37.79 11.34
C LEU A 176 -0.81 -39.04 10.72
N LEU A 177 0.50 -39.13 10.83
CA LEU A 177 1.18 -40.39 10.61
C LEU A 177 0.77 -41.29 11.78
N SER A 178 -0.24 -42.12 11.56
CA SER A 178 -0.56 -43.18 12.50
C SER A 178 0.71 -44.02 12.67
N PRO A 179 1.21 -44.19 13.90
CA PRO A 179 2.24 -45.22 14.08
C PRO A 179 1.63 -46.55 13.64
N ASP A 180 2.31 -47.24 12.73
CA ASP A 180 1.93 -48.60 12.37
C ASP A 180 1.84 -49.43 13.65
N CYS A 181 0.61 -49.70 14.09
CA CYS A 181 0.35 -50.60 15.18
C CYS A 181 0.61 -52.02 14.68
N GLY A 182 1.88 -52.39 14.54
CA GLY A 182 2.21 -53.67 13.99
C GLY A 182 3.68 -54.03 14.07
N GLU A 183 4.25 -54.00 15.27
CA GLU A 183 5.36 -54.91 15.62
C GLU A 183 5.59 -54.86 17.14
N LEU A 184 4.70 -55.55 17.87
CA LEU A 184 5.07 -56.12 19.14
C LEU A 184 5.62 -57.51 18.83
N VAL A 185 6.94 -57.63 18.79
CA VAL A 185 7.64 -58.89 18.89
C VAL A 185 8.02 -59.13 20.35
#